data_d471b148c00c3b0c6f3adbccf89e4f9b
#
_entry.id   d471b148c00c3b0c6f3adbccf89e4f9b
#
_cell.length_a   1.000
_cell.length_b   1.000
_cell.length_c   1.000
_cell.angle_alpha   90.00
_cell.angle_beta   90.00
_cell.angle_gamma   90.00
#
_symmetry.space_group_name_H-M   'P 1'
#
loop_
_entity.id
_entity.type
_entity.pdbx_description
1 polymer ?
#
loop_
_entity_poly.entity_id
_entity_poly.type
_entity_poly.pdbx_seq_one_letter_code
_entity_poly.pdbx_strand_id
1 'polypeptide(L)'
;MHVNGYGTANCQATGYMAGKTAKRAQQSRFLEAASEQILHKERDYDEEAFESVGANAPEEVKQAWMEAAKEIGANGLGIGKNGMMTHISQMMVERVERGWNGGNPNDILGSSVQSALRAAKEALYDLDHPLAAGHARSIEVQNSRMQERKFYLAFIDRLERL
;
A
#
# COMPACT_ATOMS: atom_id res chain seq x y z
N MET A 1 65.38 -41.67 -33.14
CA MET A 1 64.86 -41.78 -34.50
C MET A 1 63.46 -42.14 -34.45
N HIS A 2 62.68 -41.45 -35.25
CA HIS A 2 61.25 -41.65 -35.62
C HIS A 2 60.16 -41.16 -34.65
N VAL A 3 59.68 -40.07 -35.07
CA VAL A 3 58.43 -39.37 -34.90
C VAL A 3 57.33 -40.19 -35.60
N ASN A 4 56.12 -40.28 -35.05
CA ASN A 4 54.91 -40.00 -35.78
C ASN A 4 53.67 -40.40 -34.94
N GLY A 5 52.68 -39.52 -34.94
CA GLY A 5 51.36 -39.85 -34.52
C GLY A 5 50.48 -38.60 -34.32
N TYR A 6 50.07 -37.98 -35.41
CA TYR A 6 49.03 -36.94 -35.38
C TYR A 6 47.69 -37.61 -35.05
N GLY A 7 47.20 -37.39 -33.84
CA GLY A 7 45.82 -37.69 -33.47
C GLY A 7 44.94 -36.46 -33.67
N THR A 8 44.18 -36.45 -34.76
CA THR A 8 43.14 -35.43 -34.99
C THR A 8 42.02 -35.59 -33.95
N ALA A 9 41.94 -34.68 -32.99
CA ALA A 9 40.85 -34.57 -32.10
C ALA A 9 39.64 -34.01 -32.85
N ASN A 10 38.68 -34.90 -33.11
CA ASN A 10 37.38 -34.55 -33.67
C ASN A 10 36.55 -33.89 -32.60
N CYS A 11 36.58 -32.57 -32.51
CA CYS A 11 35.71 -31.81 -31.63
C CYS A 11 34.29 -31.79 -32.20
N GLN A 12 33.47 -32.69 -31.76
CA GLN A 12 32.02 -32.64 -32.04
C GLN A 12 31.40 -31.44 -31.30
N ALA A 13 31.07 -30.43 -32.07
CA ALA A 13 30.35 -29.22 -31.62
C ALA A 13 28.85 -29.51 -31.42
N THR A 14 28.46 -30.36 -30.48
CA THR A 14 27.06 -30.68 -30.17
C THR A 14 26.57 -30.05 -28.87
N GLY A 15 27.41 -29.32 -28.12
CA GLY A 15 27.04 -28.73 -26.84
C GLY A 15 26.46 -27.30 -26.89
N TYR A 16 26.53 -26.60 -28.03
CA TYR A 16 26.22 -25.15 -28.05
C TYR A 16 24.75 -24.79 -28.33
N MET A 17 23.95 -25.72 -28.83
CA MET A 17 22.53 -25.48 -29.17
C MET A 17 21.59 -25.71 -27.98
N ALA A 18 21.91 -26.64 -27.08
CA ALA A 18 21.07 -26.94 -25.92
C ALA A 18 21.04 -25.81 -24.87
N GLY A 19 22.13 -25.05 -24.75
CA GLY A 19 22.21 -23.92 -23.82
C GLY A 19 21.42 -22.69 -24.25
N LYS A 20 21.22 -22.46 -25.55
CA LYS A 20 20.44 -21.33 -26.08
C LYS A 20 18.93 -21.54 -25.94
N THR A 21 18.45 -22.76 -26.13
CA THR A 21 17.03 -23.10 -25.95
C THR A 21 16.62 -23.10 -24.48
N ALA A 22 17.48 -23.58 -23.58
CA ALA A 22 17.21 -23.54 -22.14
C ALA A 22 17.18 -22.10 -21.59
N LYS A 23 18.11 -21.23 -22.03
CA LYS A 23 18.10 -19.80 -21.65
C LYS A 23 16.89 -19.07 -22.19
N ARG A 24 16.43 -19.37 -23.40
CA ARG A 24 15.24 -18.75 -24.01
C ARG A 24 13.95 -19.19 -23.33
N ALA A 25 13.86 -20.47 -22.93
CA ALA A 25 12.72 -20.99 -22.16
C ALA A 25 12.69 -20.43 -20.74
N GLN A 26 13.84 -20.19 -20.13
CA GLN A 26 13.93 -19.58 -18.80
C GLN A 26 13.58 -18.09 -18.84
N GLN A 27 13.97 -17.38 -19.90
CA GLN A 27 13.66 -15.98 -20.12
C GLN A 27 12.18 -15.77 -20.46
N SER A 28 11.51 -16.69 -21.19
CA SER A 28 10.08 -16.63 -21.44
C SER A 28 9.26 -16.89 -20.16
N ARG A 29 9.67 -17.83 -19.32
CA ARG A 29 9.04 -18.09 -18.01
C ARG A 29 9.21 -16.92 -17.04
N PHE A 30 10.37 -16.25 -17.09
CA PHE A 30 10.59 -15.05 -16.29
C PHE A 30 9.72 -13.87 -16.77
N LEU A 31 9.58 -13.68 -18.08
CA LEU A 31 8.70 -12.66 -18.66
C LEU A 31 7.22 -12.98 -18.42
N GLU A 32 6.83 -14.25 -18.46
CA GLU A 32 5.48 -14.71 -18.12
C GLU A 32 5.18 -14.48 -16.63
N ALA A 33 6.08 -14.89 -15.73
CA ALA A 33 5.95 -14.63 -14.30
C ALA A 33 5.99 -13.13 -13.96
N ALA A 34 6.79 -12.34 -14.69
CA ALA A 34 6.82 -10.88 -14.53
C ALA A 34 5.52 -10.23 -15.08
N SER A 35 4.96 -10.74 -16.18
CA SER A 35 3.68 -10.27 -16.71
C SER A 35 2.49 -10.69 -15.84
N GLU A 36 2.52 -11.87 -15.22
CA GLU A 36 1.55 -12.28 -14.21
C GLU A 36 1.63 -11.42 -12.95
N GLN A 37 2.81 -10.97 -12.53
CA GLN A 37 2.96 -10.02 -11.44
C GLN A 37 2.47 -8.60 -11.80
N ILE A 38 2.51 -8.21 -13.06
CA ILE A 38 1.96 -6.93 -13.55
C ILE A 38 0.43 -7.01 -13.71
N LEU A 39 -0.13 -8.20 -13.90
CA LEU A 39 -1.58 -8.48 -13.88
C LEU A 39 -2.16 -8.64 -12.46
N HIS A 40 -1.34 -8.49 -11.42
CA HIS A 40 -1.89 -8.23 -10.09
C HIS A 40 -2.66 -6.92 -10.17
N LYS A 41 -4.01 -7.05 -10.17
CA LYS A 41 -4.99 -6.00 -9.88
C LYS A 41 -4.29 -4.85 -9.18
N GLU A 42 -4.23 -3.67 -9.80
CA GLU A 42 -3.72 -2.47 -9.14
C GLU A 42 -4.35 -2.43 -7.76
N ARG A 43 -3.51 -2.52 -6.73
CA ARG A 43 -4.00 -2.53 -5.35
C ARG A 43 -4.66 -1.20 -5.12
N ASP A 44 -5.93 -1.23 -4.78
CA ASP A 44 -6.63 -0.04 -4.32
C ASP A 44 -6.25 0.19 -2.85
N TYR A 45 -5.23 1.02 -2.66
CA TYR A 45 -4.75 1.36 -1.31
C TYR A 45 -5.76 2.15 -0.49
N ASP A 46 -6.71 2.82 -1.13
CA ASP A 46 -7.76 3.55 -0.44
C ASP A 46 -8.79 2.57 0.14
N GLU A 47 -9.09 1.48 -0.59
CA GLU A 47 -9.93 0.39 -0.10
C GLU A 47 -9.22 -0.40 1.01
N GLU A 48 -7.94 -0.77 0.85
CA GLU A 48 -7.15 -1.44 1.90
C GLU A 48 -7.09 -0.60 3.18
N ALA A 49 -6.95 0.73 3.05
CA ALA A 49 -6.96 1.65 4.17
C ALA A 49 -8.30 1.63 4.90
N PHE A 50 -9.41 1.68 4.15
CA PHE A 50 -10.75 1.57 4.73
C PHE A 50 -10.95 0.24 5.47
N GLU A 51 -10.62 -0.89 4.85
CA GLU A 51 -10.74 -2.22 5.46
C GLU A 51 -9.93 -2.35 6.76
N SER A 52 -8.84 -1.60 6.87
CA SER A 52 -7.98 -1.59 8.06
C SER A 52 -8.63 -0.92 9.28
N VAL A 53 -9.63 -0.07 9.09
CA VAL A 53 -10.25 0.73 10.15
C VAL A 53 -11.78 0.68 10.18
N GLY A 54 -12.41 0.20 9.11
CA GLY A 54 -13.85 0.23 8.91
C GLY A 54 -14.50 -1.15 8.79
N ALA A 55 -14.01 -2.18 9.52
CA ALA A 55 -14.48 -3.56 9.40
C ALA A 55 -16.01 -3.74 9.58
N ASN A 56 -16.65 -2.89 10.39
CA ASN A 56 -18.09 -2.91 10.66
C ASN A 56 -18.80 -1.66 10.10
N ALA A 57 -18.13 -0.80 9.36
CA ALA A 57 -18.70 0.44 8.88
C ALA A 57 -19.71 0.20 7.76
N PRO A 58 -20.83 0.97 7.71
CA PRO A 58 -21.83 0.90 6.66
C PRO A 58 -21.25 1.25 5.27
N GLU A 59 -21.92 0.76 4.22
CA GLU A 59 -21.50 1.00 2.83
C GLU A 59 -21.47 2.50 2.45
N GLU A 60 -22.38 3.29 2.96
CA GLU A 60 -22.42 4.75 2.78
C GLU A 60 -21.18 5.44 3.37
N VAL A 61 -20.64 4.92 4.48
CA VAL A 61 -19.37 5.38 5.06
C VAL A 61 -18.19 5.01 4.16
N LYS A 62 -18.21 3.80 3.56
CA LYS A 62 -17.21 3.37 2.59
C LYS A 62 -17.21 4.27 1.36
N GLN A 63 -18.38 4.59 0.82
CA GLN A 63 -18.52 5.49 -0.32
C GLN A 63 -17.96 6.88 0.00
N ALA A 64 -18.35 7.45 1.15
CA ALA A 64 -17.83 8.74 1.60
C ALA A 64 -16.30 8.75 1.74
N TRP A 65 -15.72 7.65 2.24
CA TRP A 65 -14.28 7.45 2.34
C TRP A 65 -13.61 7.44 0.97
N MET A 66 -14.08 6.60 0.04
CA MET A 66 -13.51 6.46 -1.29
C MET A 66 -13.59 7.77 -2.09
N GLU A 67 -14.70 8.51 -1.98
CA GLU A 67 -14.84 9.80 -2.60
C GLU A 67 -13.89 10.85 -2.00
N ALA A 68 -13.71 10.86 -0.67
CA ALA A 68 -12.76 11.76 -0.01
C ALA A 68 -11.32 11.45 -0.43
N ALA A 69 -10.93 10.17 -0.47
CA ALA A 69 -9.62 9.74 -0.92
C ALA A 69 -9.36 10.14 -2.38
N LYS A 70 -10.34 9.94 -3.25
CA LYS A 70 -10.27 10.33 -4.66
C LYS A 70 -10.11 11.85 -4.83
N GLU A 71 -10.84 12.64 -4.06
CA GLU A 71 -10.76 14.12 -4.12
C GLU A 71 -9.37 14.63 -3.81
N ILE A 72 -8.73 14.07 -2.79
CA ILE A 72 -7.37 14.49 -2.38
C ILE A 72 -6.26 13.83 -3.20
N GLY A 73 -6.58 12.86 -4.06
CA GLY A 73 -5.59 12.07 -4.82
C GLY A 73 -4.70 11.23 -3.90
N ALA A 74 -5.28 10.58 -2.88
CA ALA A 74 -4.54 9.83 -1.86
C ALA A 74 -3.85 8.58 -2.39
N ASN A 75 -4.35 7.99 -3.46
CA ASN A 75 -3.93 6.70 -3.99
C ASN A 75 -2.40 6.59 -4.17
N GLY A 76 -1.79 5.68 -3.46
CA GLY A 76 -0.37 5.35 -3.60
C GLY A 76 0.63 6.36 -3.02
N LEU A 77 0.20 7.41 -2.34
CA LEU A 77 1.05 8.49 -1.81
C LEU A 77 1.48 8.27 -0.34
N GLY A 78 1.60 7.04 0.12
CA GLY A 78 1.96 6.75 1.52
C GLY A 78 3.43 6.84 1.84
N ILE A 79 3.74 7.04 3.11
CA ILE A 79 5.07 6.80 3.68
C ILE A 79 5.33 5.29 3.53
N GLY A 80 6.34 4.90 2.79
CA GLY A 80 6.65 3.50 2.51
C GLY A 80 6.02 2.93 1.24
N LYS A 81 5.50 3.76 0.35
CA LYS A 81 4.98 3.42 -0.98
C LYS A 81 3.69 2.57 -0.99
N ASN A 82 2.96 2.51 0.09
CA ASN A 82 1.69 1.79 0.17
C ASN A 82 0.46 2.69 0.33
N GLY A 83 0.57 3.99 0.21
CA GLY A 83 -0.52 4.97 0.27
C GLY A 83 -1.29 5.04 1.58
N MET A 84 -1.44 3.93 2.26
CA MET A 84 -2.31 3.75 3.42
C MET A 84 -1.97 4.70 4.59
N MET A 85 -0.68 4.94 4.85
CA MET A 85 -0.23 5.80 5.95
C MET A 85 -0.37 7.29 5.65
N THR A 86 -0.69 7.68 4.41
CA THR A 86 -0.77 9.09 4.02
C THR A 86 -2.01 9.79 4.58
N HIS A 87 -3.14 9.09 4.61
CA HIS A 87 -4.43 9.69 4.96
C HIS A 87 -5.11 9.05 6.16
N ILE A 88 -4.51 8.06 6.80
CA ILE A 88 -5.06 7.39 7.97
C ILE A 88 -4.05 7.19 9.11
N SER A 89 -2.93 7.91 9.13
CA SER A 89 -1.87 7.66 10.11
C SER A 89 -2.35 7.78 11.56
N GLN A 90 -3.24 8.72 11.88
CA GLN A 90 -3.80 8.86 13.23
C GLN A 90 -4.71 7.69 13.58
N MET A 91 -5.58 7.26 12.66
CA MET A 91 -6.41 6.07 12.87
C MET A 91 -5.57 4.79 13.01
N MET A 92 -4.41 4.71 12.38
CA MET A 92 -3.47 3.58 12.58
C MET A 92 -2.84 3.58 13.97
N VAL A 93 -2.58 4.73 14.58
CA VAL A 93 -2.15 4.82 15.99
C VAL A 93 -3.25 4.30 16.90
N GLU A 94 -4.47 4.80 16.75
CA GLU A 94 -5.63 4.34 17.51
C GLU A 94 -5.88 2.82 17.34
N ARG A 95 -5.71 2.30 16.13
CA ARG A 95 -5.79 0.87 15.84
C ARG A 95 -4.83 0.05 16.69
N VAL A 96 -3.58 0.49 16.83
CA VAL A 96 -2.57 -0.19 17.66
C VAL A 96 -2.96 -0.13 19.13
N GLU A 97 -3.37 1.03 19.63
CA GLU A 97 -3.80 1.20 21.03
C GLU A 97 -5.01 0.34 21.36
N ARG A 98 -5.99 0.29 20.48
CA ARG A 98 -7.19 -0.56 20.64
C ARG A 98 -6.85 -2.04 20.66
N GLY A 99 -5.91 -2.48 19.81
CA GLY A 99 -5.40 -3.86 19.82
C GLY A 99 -4.72 -4.23 21.14
N TRP A 100 -3.95 -3.33 21.73
CA TRP A 100 -3.32 -3.56 23.03
C TRP A 100 -4.32 -3.65 24.18
N ASN A 101 -5.42 -2.93 24.09
CA ASN A 101 -6.50 -2.92 25.08
C ASN A 101 -7.52 -4.07 24.88
N GLY A 102 -7.26 -5.02 23.96
CA GLY A 102 -8.12 -6.18 23.72
C GLY A 102 -9.39 -5.88 22.92
N GLY A 103 -9.49 -4.69 22.29
CA GLY A 103 -10.56 -4.35 21.35
C GLY A 103 -10.30 -4.87 19.94
N ASN A 104 -11.30 -4.73 19.04
CA ASN A 104 -11.10 -5.02 17.62
C ASN A 104 -10.29 -3.88 16.97
N PRO A 105 -9.04 -4.12 16.55
CA PRO A 105 -8.20 -3.09 15.97
C PRO A 105 -8.70 -2.58 14.60
N ASN A 106 -9.51 -3.37 13.89
CA ASN A 106 -10.01 -3.01 12.55
C ASN A 106 -11.36 -2.29 12.59
N ASP A 107 -11.90 -1.98 13.77
CA ASP A 107 -13.20 -1.35 13.96
C ASP A 107 -13.08 0.03 14.60
N ILE A 108 -12.33 0.92 13.94
CA ILE A 108 -12.13 2.31 14.39
C ILE A 108 -13.36 3.16 14.03
N LEU A 109 -13.87 3.01 12.81
CA LEU A 109 -15.02 3.78 12.34
C LEU A 109 -16.34 3.37 12.99
N GLY A 110 -16.39 2.15 13.57
CA GLY A 110 -17.62 1.62 14.18
C GLY A 110 -18.70 1.27 13.15
N SER A 111 -19.92 1.02 13.61
CA SER A 111 -21.01 0.44 12.82
C SER A 111 -22.07 1.45 12.36
N SER A 112 -21.80 2.75 12.45
CA SER A 112 -22.76 3.81 12.07
C SER A 112 -22.06 5.04 11.51
N VAL A 113 -22.78 5.85 10.74
CA VAL A 113 -22.31 7.15 10.23
C VAL A 113 -21.85 8.06 11.40
N GLN A 114 -22.60 8.06 12.50
CA GLN A 114 -22.27 8.86 13.67
C GLN A 114 -20.98 8.43 14.36
N SER A 115 -20.71 7.12 14.45
CA SER A 115 -19.44 6.62 15.00
C SER A 115 -18.26 6.96 14.08
N ALA A 116 -18.43 6.81 12.76
CA ALA A 116 -17.42 7.17 11.77
C ALA A 116 -17.12 8.68 11.80
N LEU A 117 -18.15 9.52 11.89
CA LEU A 117 -17.99 10.97 12.01
C LEU A 117 -17.22 11.36 13.27
N ARG A 118 -17.50 10.74 14.41
CA ARG A 118 -16.77 10.96 15.65
C ARG A 118 -15.30 10.55 15.50
N ALA A 119 -15.04 9.34 15.01
CA ALA A 119 -13.68 8.85 14.81
C ALA A 119 -12.87 9.75 13.87
N ALA A 120 -13.48 10.23 12.77
CA ALA A 120 -12.82 11.16 11.86
C ALA A 120 -12.50 12.51 12.52
N LYS A 121 -13.40 13.05 13.37
CA LYS A 121 -13.19 14.30 14.11
C LYS A 121 -12.11 14.13 15.18
N GLU A 122 -12.07 13.01 15.89
CA GLU A 122 -11.02 12.68 16.86
C GLU A 122 -9.65 12.58 16.18
N ALA A 123 -9.55 11.83 15.08
CA ALA A 123 -8.32 11.71 14.31
C ALA A 123 -7.81 13.09 13.78
N LEU A 124 -8.71 13.94 13.31
CA LEU A 124 -8.36 15.30 12.87
C LEU A 124 -7.88 16.14 14.05
N TYR A 125 -8.53 16.04 15.19
CA TYR A 125 -8.13 16.77 16.40
C TYR A 125 -6.72 16.36 16.85
N ASP A 126 -6.41 15.07 16.93
CA ASP A 126 -5.10 14.56 17.32
C ASP A 126 -4.01 14.92 16.31
N LEU A 127 -4.38 14.96 15.02
CA LEU A 127 -3.49 15.45 13.99
C LEU A 127 -3.12 16.93 14.20
N ASP A 128 -4.08 17.76 14.56
CA ASP A 128 -3.89 19.20 14.78
C ASP A 128 -3.24 19.49 16.17
N HIS A 129 -3.37 18.58 17.15
CA HIS A 129 -2.87 18.71 18.53
C HIS A 129 -1.87 17.60 18.91
N PRO A 130 -0.71 17.49 18.24
CA PRO A 130 0.23 16.42 18.52
C PRO A 130 0.81 16.51 19.93
N LEU A 131 0.81 15.41 20.67
CA LEU A 131 1.36 15.31 22.03
C LEU A 131 2.85 15.66 22.12
N ALA A 132 3.62 15.47 21.05
CA ALA A 132 5.04 15.81 20.94
C ALA A 132 5.24 17.04 20.03
N ALA A 133 4.88 18.21 20.51
CA ALA A 133 5.21 19.48 19.86
C ALA A 133 6.66 19.88 20.22
N GLY A 134 7.61 19.70 19.31
CA GLY A 134 8.95 20.20 19.60
C GLY A 134 10.09 19.73 18.70
N HIS A 135 9.89 18.72 17.89
CA HIS A 135 10.93 18.26 16.97
C HIS A 135 10.64 18.76 15.55
N ALA A 136 11.65 19.38 14.93
CA ALA A 136 11.58 19.76 13.52
C ALA A 136 11.29 18.51 12.69
N ARG A 137 10.10 18.47 12.07
CA ARG A 137 9.69 17.35 11.21
C ARG A 137 10.22 17.61 9.81
N SER A 138 10.58 16.53 9.10
CA SER A 138 10.97 16.64 7.70
C SER A 138 9.83 17.23 6.86
N ILE A 139 10.16 17.86 5.75
CA ILE A 139 9.18 18.42 4.81
C ILE A 139 8.20 17.34 4.32
N GLU A 140 8.68 16.11 4.12
CA GLU A 140 7.86 14.96 3.71
C GLU A 140 6.78 14.62 4.74
N VAL A 141 7.16 14.59 6.03
CA VAL A 141 6.21 14.35 7.13
C VAL A 141 5.18 15.48 7.22
N GLN A 142 5.61 16.74 7.03
CA GLN A 142 4.69 17.88 7.03
C GLN A 142 3.70 17.80 5.87
N ASN A 143 4.16 17.46 4.67
CA ASN A 143 3.31 17.29 3.50
C ASN A 143 2.31 16.13 3.68
N SER A 144 2.75 15.00 4.23
CA SER A 144 1.87 13.86 4.52
C SER A 144 0.77 14.24 5.52
N ARG A 145 1.11 15.00 6.58
CA ARG A 145 0.11 15.49 7.54
C ARG A 145 -0.89 16.47 6.92
N MET A 146 -0.44 17.35 6.03
CA MET A 146 -1.34 18.25 5.32
C MET A 146 -2.31 17.47 4.41
N GLN A 147 -1.86 16.41 3.75
CA GLN A 147 -2.73 15.56 2.94
C GLN A 147 -3.72 14.77 3.81
N GLU A 148 -3.25 14.20 4.91
CA GLU A 148 -4.10 13.52 5.89
C GLU A 148 -5.18 14.45 6.45
N ARG A 149 -4.80 15.67 6.80
CA ARG A 149 -5.76 16.69 7.24
C ARG A 149 -6.82 17.01 6.20
N LYS A 150 -6.43 17.16 4.94
CA LYS A 150 -7.38 17.37 3.84
C LYS A 150 -8.33 16.20 3.69
N PHE A 151 -7.82 14.97 3.83
CA PHE A 151 -8.66 13.77 3.78
C PHE A 151 -9.72 13.77 4.87
N TYR A 152 -9.35 13.98 6.15
CA TYR A 152 -10.34 14.00 7.23
C TYR A 152 -11.37 15.11 7.04
N LEU A 153 -10.99 16.30 6.59
CA LEU A 153 -11.94 17.37 6.30
C LEU A 153 -12.93 16.99 5.20
N ALA A 154 -12.44 16.41 4.10
CA ALA A 154 -13.28 15.96 2.99
C ALA A 154 -14.19 14.79 3.40
N PHE A 155 -13.70 13.88 4.24
CA PHE A 155 -14.47 12.75 4.75
C PHE A 155 -15.55 13.20 5.74
N ILE A 156 -15.23 14.08 6.68
CA ILE A 156 -16.19 14.67 7.63
C ILE A 156 -17.31 15.40 6.89
N ASP A 157 -16.98 16.24 5.90
CA ASP A 157 -17.97 16.98 5.11
C ASP A 157 -18.99 16.05 4.42
N ARG A 158 -18.54 14.88 3.95
CA ARG A 158 -19.42 13.88 3.35
C ARG A 158 -20.28 13.17 4.38
N LEU A 159 -19.69 12.78 5.52
CA LEU A 159 -20.44 12.12 6.60
C LEU A 159 -21.50 13.02 7.22
N GLU A 160 -21.26 14.34 7.25
CA GLU A 160 -22.26 15.32 7.76
C GLU A 160 -23.43 15.52 6.81
N ARG A 161 -23.34 15.07 5.57
CA ARG A 161 -24.41 15.15 4.56
C ARG A 161 -25.27 13.87 4.50
N LEU A 162 -24.82 12.77 5.14
CA LEU A 162 -25.56 11.52 5.24
C LEU A 162 -26.56 11.55 6.39
#